data_c76c19548fd0517c117491075adb9e0f
#
_entry.id   c76c19548fd0517c117491075adb9e0f
#
_cell.length_a   1.000
_cell.length_b   1.000
_cell.length_c   1.000
_cell.angle_alpha   90.00
_cell.angle_beta   90.00
_cell.angle_gamma   90.00
#
_symmetry.space_group_name_H-M   'P 1'
#
loop_
_entity.id
_entity.type
_entity.pdbx_description
1 polymer ?
#
loop_
_entity_poly.entity_id
_entity_poly.type
_entity_poly.pdbx_seq_one_letter_code
_entity_poly.pdbx_strand_id
1 'polypeptide(L)'
;MTDPKINSILDEGNRLFLEKKFQQAISYYDKVLDEDPKHISSLNNKGYALSKLKDFTLAMKCYDAALEICPGDLSVLINKISSFRKQRNLIEALSICDDILKNNPNYNIVLYHKERILFSMNKFDESISCCNRILEDYPDNGDVLFDKASNFAMLSNYDAALDLLEHSISQGIQYKIKAKKSKSFKNLSDNIRFQNLIN
;
A
#
# COMPACT_ATOMS: atom_id res chain seq x y z
N MET A 1 -13.93 -26.16 11.46
CA MET A 1 -15.12 -25.40 11.02
C MET A 1 -15.26 -24.26 12.00
N THR A 2 -15.25 -23.01 11.54
CA THR A 2 -15.47 -21.84 12.41
C THR A 2 -16.92 -21.81 12.87
N ASP A 3 -17.14 -21.45 14.14
CA ASP A 3 -18.46 -21.33 14.74
C ASP A 3 -19.31 -20.30 13.95
N PRO A 4 -20.54 -20.63 13.53
CA PRO A 4 -21.43 -19.69 12.82
C PRO A 4 -21.67 -18.38 13.59
N LYS A 5 -21.66 -18.43 14.93
CA LYS A 5 -21.78 -17.27 15.81
C LYS A 5 -20.57 -16.34 15.65
N ILE A 6 -19.35 -16.88 15.64
CA ILE A 6 -18.11 -16.13 15.43
C ILE A 6 -18.11 -15.46 14.06
N ASN A 7 -18.51 -16.18 13.02
CA ASN A 7 -18.59 -15.62 11.67
C ASN A 7 -19.55 -14.45 11.60
N SER A 8 -20.73 -14.54 12.20
CA SER A 8 -21.73 -13.45 12.21
C SER A 8 -21.19 -12.20 12.93
N ILE A 9 -20.46 -12.36 14.02
CA ILE A 9 -19.85 -11.24 14.75
C ILE A 9 -18.73 -10.60 13.91
N LEU A 10 -17.91 -11.41 13.25
CA LEU A 10 -16.84 -10.95 12.37
C LEU A 10 -17.40 -10.15 11.18
N ASP A 11 -18.45 -10.66 10.54
CA ASP A 11 -19.10 -10.02 9.39
C ASP A 11 -19.65 -8.64 9.75
N GLU A 12 -20.26 -8.51 10.94
CA GLU A 12 -20.72 -7.21 11.42
C GLU A 12 -19.57 -6.25 11.67
N GLY A 13 -18.45 -6.73 12.24
CA GLY A 13 -17.21 -5.96 12.37
C GLY A 13 -16.69 -5.48 11.03
N ASN A 14 -16.67 -6.36 10.02
CA ASN A 14 -16.23 -6.03 8.67
C ASN A 14 -17.17 -5.01 7.99
N ARG A 15 -18.48 -5.14 8.17
CA ARG A 15 -19.47 -4.16 7.68
C ARG A 15 -19.21 -2.77 8.27
N LEU A 16 -19.03 -2.68 9.59
CA LEU A 16 -18.74 -1.41 10.27
C LEU A 16 -17.41 -0.81 9.81
N PHE A 17 -16.41 -1.66 9.54
CA PHE A 17 -15.13 -1.20 8.98
C PHE A 17 -15.31 -0.55 7.60
N LEU A 18 -16.10 -1.16 6.71
CA LEU A 18 -16.41 -0.60 5.39
C LEU A 18 -17.18 0.73 5.50
N GLU A 19 -18.02 0.88 6.51
CA GLU A 19 -18.69 2.14 6.85
C GLU A 19 -17.77 3.18 7.51
N LYS A 20 -16.47 2.87 7.66
CA LYS A 20 -15.44 3.70 8.33
C LYS A 20 -15.72 3.95 9.84
N LYS A 21 -16.57 3.15 10.45
CA LYS A 21 -16.86 3.15 11.89
C LYS A 21 -15.82 2.31 12.63
N PHE A 22 -14.56 2.69 12.53
CA PHE A 22 -13.41 1.87 12.94
C PHE A 22 -13.45 1.48 14.42
N GLN A 23 -13.83 2.40 15.32
CA GLN A 23 -13.92 2.10 16.75
C GLN A 23 -14.99 1.04 17.05
N GLN A 24 -16.13 1.10 16.37
CA GLN A 24 -17.18 0.10 16.51
C GLN A 24 -16.74 -1.25 15.92
N ALA A 25 -16.07 -1.25 14.75
CA ALA A 25 -15.52 -2.46 14.16
C ALA A 25 -14.56 -3.16 15.13
N ILE A 26 -13.67 -2.41 15.79
CA ILE A 26 -12.73 -2.94 16.80
C ILE A 26 -13.48 -3.66 17.93
N SER A 27 -14.57 -3.10 18.43
CA SER A 27 -15.35 -3.75 19.52
C SER A 27 -15.98 -5.08 19.10
N TYR A 28 -16.29 -5.25 17.79
CA TYR A 28 -16.76 -6.52 17.27
C TYR A 28 -15.62 -7.53 17.07
N TYR A 29 -14.45 -7.08 16.62
CA TYR A 29 -13.26 -7.94 16.55
C TYR A 29 -12.84 -8.39 17.95
N ASP A 30 -12.97 -7.52 18.98
CA ASP A 30 -12.72 -7.89 20.36
C ASP A 30 -13.66 -9.01 20.86
N LYS A 31 -14.96 -8.94 20.55
CA LYS A 31 -15.92 -10.02 20.88
C LYS A 31 -15.53 -11.35 20.23
N VAL A 32 -14.99 -11.33 19.01
CA VAL A 32 -14.48 -12.58 18.40
C VAL A 32 -13.26 -13.07 19.15
N LEU A 33 -12.35 -12.17 19.54
CA LEU A 33 -11.10 -12.51 20.24
C LEU A 33 -11.33 -12.93 21.68
N ASP A 34 -12.45 -12.53 22.31
CA ASP A 34 -12.88 -13.02 23.63
C ASP A 34 -13.29 -14.51 23.57
N GLU A 35 -13.90 -14.93 22.44
CA GLU A 35 -14.30 -16.35 22.23
C GLU A 35 -13.14 -17.19 21.65
N ASP A 36 -12.37 -16.63 20.71
CA ASP A 36 -11.18 -17.25 20.09
C ASP A 36 -10.01 -16.27 20.04
N PRO A 37 -9.16 -16.24 21.07
CA PRO A 37 -8.00 -15.34 21.14
C PRO A 37 -6.97 -15.55 20.02
N LYS A 38 -7.03 -16.70 19.30
CA LYS A 38 -6.14 -17.03 18.18
C LYS A 38 -6.77 -16.82 16.80
N HIS A 39 -7.90 -16.13 16.72
CA HIS A 39 -8.58 -15.88 15.44
C HIS A 39 -7.81 -14.86 14.61
N ILE A 40 -6.96 -15.36 13.69
CA ILE A 40 -6.02 -14.56 12.89
C ILE A 40 -6.71 -13.42 12.15
N SER A 41 -7.85 -13.70 11.50
CA SER A 41 -8.58 -12.67 10.72
C SER A 41 -9.05 -11.52 11.61
N SER A 42 -9.50 -11.79 12.84
CA SER A 42 -9.92 -10.74 13.78
C SER A 42 -8.74 -9.93 14.29
N LEU A 43 -7.61 -10.58 14.61
CA LEU A 43 -6.37 -9.88 14.95
C LEU A 43 -5.92 -8.95 13.82
N ASN A 44 -5.88 -9.47 12.59
CA ASN A 44 -5.49 -8.69 11.40
C ASN A 44 -6.43 -7.50 11.16
N ASN A 45 -7.75 -7.73 11.18
CA ASN A 45 -8.74 -6.69 10.91
C ASN A 45 -8.77 -5.63 12.02
N LYS A 46 -8.62 -6.04 13.29
CA LYS A 46 -8.45 -5.12 14.42
C LYS A 46 -7.20 -4.26 14.24
N GLY A 47 -6.06 -4.87 13.91
CA GLY A 47 -4.82 -4.15 13.61
C GLY A 47 -5.00 -3.13 12.49
N TYR A 48 -5.69 -3.52 11.42
CA TYR A 48 -5.96 -2.63 10.30
C TYR A 48 -6.88 -1.45 10.69
N ALA A 49 -7.94 -1.70 11.49
CA ALA A 49 -8.82 -0.66 12.00
C ALA A 49 -8.07 0.33 12.93
N LEU A 50 -7.22 -0.18 13.83
CA LEU A 50 -6.35 0.63 14.67
C LEU A 50 -5.38 1.49 13.85
N SER A 51 -4.80 0.92 12.78
CA SER A 51 -3.94 1.66 11.84
C SER A 51 -4.69 2.78 11.10
N LYS A 52 -6.00 2.62 10.83
CA LYS A 52 -6.84 3.71 10.29
C LYS A 52 -7.06 4.83 11.29
N LEU A 53 -7.17 4.49 12.57
CA LEU A 53 -7.26 5.46 13.68
C LEU A 53 -5.90 6.05 14.07
N LYS A 54 -4.81 5.63 13.43
CA LYS A 54 -3.41 6.01 13.71
C LYS A 54 -2.89 5.49 15.06
N ASP A 55 -3.57 4.54 15.69
CA ASP A 55 -3.04 3.83 16.85
C ASP A 55 -2.12 2.68 16.36
N PHE A 56 -0.95 3.09 15.90
CA PHE A 56 -0.01 2.15 15.30
C PHE A 56 0.60 1.19 16.34
N THR A 57 0.72 1.63 17.59
CA THR A 57 1.28 0.78 18.65
C THR A 57 0.41 -0.44 18.89
N LEU A 58 -0.90 -0.24 19.06
CA LEU A 58 -1.83 -1.33 19.22
C LEU A 58 -2.01 -2.14 17.93
N ALA A 59 -1.96 -1.48 16.76
CA ALA A 59 -2.00 -2.18 15.49
C ALA A 59 -0.85 -3.18 15.33
N MET A 60 0.40 -2.78 15.68
CA MET A 60 1.55 -3.68 15.65
C MET A 60 1.38 -4.88 16.58
N LYS A 61 0.89 -4.68 17.81
CA LYS A 61 0.61 -5.79 18.73
C LYS A 61 -0.36 -6.81 18.14
N CYS A 62 -1.40 -6.33 17.43
CA CYS A 62 -2.37 -7.22 16.78
C CYS A 62 -1.73 -8.01 15.64
N TYR A 63 -0.90 -7.36 14.80
CA TYR A 63 -0.19 -8.05 13.72
C TYR A 63 0.85 -9.04 14.25
N ASP A 64 1.58 -8.67 15.31
CA ASP A 64 2.58 -9.56 15.92
C ASP A 64 1.89 -10.80 16.50
N ALA A 65 0.78 -10.65 17.23
CA ALA A 65 0.00 -11.77 17.74
C ALA A 65 -0.54 -12.67 16.61
N ALA A 66 -0.99 -12.09 15.49
CA ALA A 66 -1.41 -12.88 14.33
C ALA A 66 -0.25 -13.65 13.69
N LEU A 67 0.94 -13.03 13.60
CA LEU A 67 2.13 -13.65 13.04
C LEU A 67 2.81 -14.66 13.96
N GLU A 68 2.60 -14.58 15.28
CA GLU A 68 2.98 -15.66 16.20
C GLU A 68 2.20 -16.95 15.93
N ILE A 69 0.93 -16.83 15.49
CA ILE A 69 0.10 -17.98 15.14
C ILE A 69 0.42 -18.48 13.74
N CYS A 70 0.57 -17.59 12.77
CA CYS A 70 0.89 -17.89 11.38
C CYS A 70 1.97 -16.92 10.84
N PRO A 71 3.27 -17.25 10.99
CA PRO A 71 4.37 -16.33 10.63
C PRO A 71 4.41 -15.92 9.16
N GLY A 72 3.82 -16.73 8.26
CA GLY A 72 3.80 -16.50 6.82
C GLY A 72 2.50 -15.90 6.29
N ASP A 73 1.57 -15.44 7.13
CA ASP A 73 0.31 -14.85 6.65
C ASP A 73 0.58 -13.56 5.89
N LEU A 74 0.44 -13.65 4.56
CA LEU A 74 0.74 -12.53 3.65
C LEU A 74 -0.20 -11.34 3.86
N SER A 75 -1.46 -11.57 4.22
CA SER A 75 -2.42 -10.48 4.47
C SER A 75 -2.00 -9.65 5.69
N VAL A 76 -1.56 -10.33 6.75
CA VAL A 76 -1.05 -9.69 7.96
C VAL A 76 0.24 -8.92 7.67
N LEU A 77 1.19 -9.56 6.96
CA LEU A 77 2.46 -8.94 6.58
C LEU A 77 2.25 -7.68 5.72
N ILE A 78 1.35 -7.71 4.73
CA ILE A 78 1.02 -6.56 3.89
C ILE A 78 0.41 -5.42 4.71
N ASN A 79 -0.50 -5.73 5.63
CA ASN A 79 -1.09 -4.71 6.52
C ASN A 79 -0.03 -4.11 7.46
N LYS A 80 0.89 -4.92 7.96
CA LYS A 80 2.02 -4.48 8.78
C LYS A 80 2.96 -3.56 8.00
N ILE A 81 3.34 -3.91 6.75
CA ILE A 81 4.10 -3.04 5.82
C ILE A 81 3.39 -1.70 5.64
N SER A 82 2.08 -1.74 5.33
CA SER A 82 1.29 -0.52 5.13
C SER A 82 1.28 0.39 6.37
N SER A 83 1.21 -0.20 7.56
CA SER A 83 1.23 0.52 8.84
C SER A 83 2.61 1.13 9.12
N PHE A 84 3.69 0.38 8.95
CA PHE A 84 5.07 0.90 9.07
C PHE A 84 5.32 2.06 8.11
N ARG A 85 4.88 1.94 6.85
CA ARG A 85 5.01 3.02 5.88
C ARG A 85 4.30 4.30 6.32
N LYS A 86 3.09 4.19 6.91
CA LYS A 86 2.35 5.34 7.45
C LYS A 86 3.04 5.99 8.64
N GLN A 87 3.74 5.20 9.45
CA GLN A 87 4.55 5.67 10.57
C GLN A 87 5.88 6.28 10.14
N ARG A 88 6.24 6.19 8.87
CA ARG A 88 7.58 6.52 8.35
C ARG A 88 8.69 5.57 8.83
N ASN A 89 8.36 4.41 9.36
CA ASN A 89 9.30 3.34 9.69
C ASN A 89 9.64 2.56 8.40
N LEU A 90 10.36 3.25 7.49
CA LEU A 90 10.56 2.77 6.13
C LEU A 90 11.55 1.61 6.04
N ILE A 91 12.48 1.50 6.99
CA ILE A 91 13.49 0.43 7.03
C ILE A 91 12.81 -0.90 7.37
N GLU A 92 11.99 -0.91 8.41
CA GLU A 92 11.23 -2.10 8.84
C GLU A 92 10.25 -2.55 7.76
N ALA A 93 9.55 -1.59 7.14
CA ALA A 93 8.65 -1.88 6.03
C ALA A 93 9.40 -2.50 4.84
N LEU A 94 10.58 -1.98 4.50
CA LEU A 94 11.40 -2.48 3.39
C LEU A 94 11.91 -3.91 3.68
N SER A 95 12.38 -4.16 4.91
CA SER A 95 12.86 -5.50 5.32
C SER A 95 11.80 -6.57 5.14
N ILE A 96 10.55 -6.31 5.54
CA ILE A 96 9.45 -7.28 5.35
C ILE A 96 9.18 -7.49 3.86
N CYS A 97 9.20 -6.42 3.04
CA CYS A 97 9.04 -6.57 1.59
C CYS A 97 10.13 -7.46 1.00
N ASP A 98 11.38 -7.24 1.41
CA ASP A 98 12.53 -8.00 0.91
C ASP A 98 12.44 -9.49 1.30
N ASP A 99 12.01 -9.78 2.53
CA ASP A 99 11.84 -11.17 3.00
C ASP A 99 10.74 -11.91 2.22
N ILE A 100 9.62 -11.25 1.94
CA ILE A 100 8.56 -11.85 1.11
C ILE A 100 9.06 -12.08 -0.33
N LEU A 101 9.75 -11.10 -0.91
CA LEU A 101 10.21 -11.15 -2.30
C LEU A 101 11.36 -12.11 -2.53
N LYS A 102 12.07 -12.57 -1.50
CA LYS A 102 13.07 -13.67 -1.61
C LYS A 102 12.42 -14.95 -2.12
N ASN A 103 11.22 -15.28 -1.61
CA ASN A 103 10.51 -16.51 -1.96
C ASN A 103 9.54 -16.31 -3.13
N ASN A 104 9.01 -15.10 -3.31
CA ASN A 104 8.05 -14.75 -4.35
C ASN A 104 8.50 -13.47 -5.06
N PRO A 105 9.52 -13.55 -5.94
CA PRO A 105 10.15 -12.37 -6.54
C PRO A 105 9.19 -11.45 -7.29
N ASN A 106 8.15 -11.99 -7.92
CA ASN A 106 7.18 -11.24 -8.74
C ASN A 106 5.83 -11.03 -8.02
N TYR A 107 5.83 -10.95 -6.68
CA TYR A 107 4.59 -10.68 -5.97
C TYR A 107 4.23 -9.19 -6.06
N ASN A 108 3.41 -8.86 -7.06
CA ASN A 108 3.13 -7.48 -7.50
C ASN A 108 2.61 -6.56 -6.39
N ILE A 109 1.79 -7.08 -5.45
CA ILE A 109 1.30 -6.29 -4.32
C ILE A 109 2.46 -5.82 -3.43
N VAL A 110 3.43 -6.69 -3.17
CA VAL A 110 4.60 -6.37 -2.34
C VAL A 110 5.58 -5.48 -3.10
N LEU A 111 5.79 -5.72 -4.40
CA LEU A 111 6.56 -4.82 -5.27
C LEU A 111 5.99 -3.40 -5.27
N TYR A 112 4.67 -3.25 -5.31
CA TYR A 112 3.99 -1.96 -5.23
C TYR A 112 4.21 -1.26 -3.89
N HIS A 113 4.20 -2.01 -2.78
CA HIS A 113 4.56 -1.43 -1.48
C HIS A 113 6.03 -1.04 -1.42
N LYS A 114 6.93 -1.90 -1.90
CA LYS A 114 8.38 -1.68 -1.93
C LYS A 114 8.73 -0.44 -2.76
N GLU A 115 8.16 -0.31 -3.95
CA GLU A 115 8.32 0.85 -4.82
C GLU A 115 8.05 2.15 -4.05
N ARG A 116 6.90 2.27 -3.40
CA ARG A 116 6.49 3.47 -2.65
C ARG A 116 7.34 3.75 -1.41
N ILE A 117 7.87 2.72 -0.78
CA ILE A 117 8.84 2.85 0.31
C ILE A 117 10.13 3.44 -0.23
N LEU A 118 10.66 2.86 -1.30
CA LEU A 118 11.90 3.29 -1.95
C LEU A 118 11.81 4.73 -2.46
N PHE A 119 10.68 5.10 -3.10
CA PHE A 119 10.40 6.49 -3.47
C PHE A 119 10.45 7.42 -2.26
N SER A 120 9.84 7.03 -1.13
CA SER A 120 9.84 7.82 0.11
C SER A 120 11.23 7.94 0.75
N MET A 121 12.15 7.02 0.42
CA MET A 121 13.56 7.03 0.82
C MET A 121 14.47 7.76 -0.17
N ASN A 122 13.92 8.34 -1.24
CA ASN A 122 14.63 8.94 -2.38
C ASN A 122 15.52 7.95 -3.15
N LYS A 123 15.24 6.65 -3.08
CA LYS A 123 15.91 5.58 -3.82
C LYS A 123 15.19 5.34 -5.15
N PHE A 124 15.26 6.34 -6.03
CA PHE A 124 14.42 6.39 -7.24
C PHE A 124 14.74 5.29 -8.25
N ASP A 125 16.02 4.93 -8.44
CA ASP A 125 16.42 3.88 -9.37
C ASP A 125 15.93 2.49 -8.91
N GLU A 126 16.04 2.20 -7.61
CA GLU A 126 15.50 0.96 -7.02
C GLU A 126 13.96 0.93 -7.13
N SER A 127 13.29 2.07 -6.93
CA SER A 127 11.85 2.24 -7.10
C SER A 127 11.42 1.97 -8.55
N ILE A 128 12.13 2.54 -9.55
CA ILE A 128 11.91 2.27 -10.98
C ILE A 128 12.04 0.79 -11.30
N SER A 129 13.01 0.10 -10.71
CA SER A 129 13.20 -1.34 -10.90
C SER A 129 11.98 -2.15 -10.44
N CYS A 130 11.34 -1.75 -9.33
CA CYS A 130 10.08 -2.37 -8.88
C CYS A 130 8.93 -2.07 -9.85
N CYS A 131 8.82 -0.81 -10.34
CA CYS A 131 7.83 -0.46 -11.35
C CYS A 131 7.98 -1.29 -12.63
N ASN A 132 9.22 -1.48 -13.11
CA ASN A 132 9.50 -2.26 -14.31
C ASN A 132 8.96 -3.68 -14.19
N ARG A 133 9.24 -4.34 -13.06
CA ARG A 133 8.77 -5.72 -12.80
C ARG A 133 7.24 -5.81 -12.77
N ILE A 134 6.55 -4.83 -12.18
CA ILE A 134 5.09 -4.81 -12.19
C ILE A 134 4.56 -4.59 -13.62
N LEU A 135 5.21 -3.72 -14.40
CA LEU A 135 4.79 -3.39 -15.76
C LEU A 135 5.09 -4.52 -16.77
N GLU A 136 5.96 -5.49 -16.46
CA GLU A 136 6.12 -6.72 -17.25
C GLU A 136 4.81 -7.52 -17.29
N ASP A 137 4.09 -7.62 -16.16
CA ASP A 137 2.81 -8.34 -16.09
C ASP A 137 1.62 -7.44 -16.44
N TYR A 138 1.70 -6.14 -16.11
CA TYR A 138 0.61 -5.16 -16.26
C TYR A 138 1.10 -3.88 -16.94
N PRO A 139 1.39 -3.92 -18.26
CA PRO A 139 2.03 -2.82 -18.99
C PRO A 139 1.23 -1.51 -18.98
N ASP A 140 -0.10 -1.59 -18.86
CA ASP A 140 -1.01 -0.45 -18.86
C ASP A 140 -1.50 -0.07 -17.46
N ASN A 141 -0.80 -0.50 -16.39
CA ASN A 141 -1.16 -0.10 -15.04
C ASN A 141 -0.87 1.39 -14.82
N GLY A 142 -1.91 2.20 -14.94
CA GLY A 142 -1.82 3.66 -14.88
C GLY A 142 -1.24 4.20 -13.56
N ASP A 143 -1.48 3.54 -12.42
CA ASP A 143 -0.88 3.95 -11.14
C ASP A 143 0.64 3.71 -11.14
N VAL A 144 1.10 2.57 -11.62
CA VAL A 144 2.54 2.23 -11.68
C VAL A 144 3.26 3.07 -12.72
N LEU A 145 2.64 3.33 -13.89
CA LEU A 145 3.16 4.26 -14.89
C LEU A 145 3.34 5.66 -14.30
N PHE A 146 2.35 6.16 -13.55
CA PHE A 146 2.41 7.45 -12.88
C PHE A 146 3.52 7.50 -11.82
N ASP A 147 3.63 6.45 -10.99
CA ASP A 147 4.65 6.38 -9.96
C ASP A 147 6.05 6.31 -10.59
N LYS A 148 6.23 5.56 -11.69
CA LYS A 148 7.48 5.52 -12.48
C LYS A 148 7.81 6.87 -13.12
N ALA A 149 6.81 7.57 -13.70
CA ALA A 149 6.97 8.93 -14.20
C ALA A 149 7.43 9.90 -13.11
N SER A 150 6.86 9.77 -11.91
CA SER A 150 7.26 10.56 -10.75
C SER A 150 8.71 10.31 -10.34
N ASN A 151 9.19 9.06 -10.39
CA ASN A 151 10.58 8.72 -10.13
C ASN A 151 11.53 9.38 -11.15
N PHE A 152 11.23 9.27 -12.45
CA PHE A 152 12.04 9.92 -13.49
C PHE A 152 12.06 11.45 -13.36
N ALA A 153 10.93 12.06 -13.01
CA ALA A 153 10.87 13.50 -12.77
C ALA A 153 11.76 13.92 -11.58
N MET A 154 11.81 13.11 -10.51
CA MET A 154 12.72 13.35 -9.37
C MET A 154 14.19 13.19 -9.74
N LEU A 155 14.52 12.33 -10.71
CA LEU A 155 15.86 12.17 -11.29
C LEU A 155 16.18 13.22 -12.36
N SER A 156 15.28 14.18 -12.61
CA SER A 156 15.40 15.19 -13.68
C SER A 156 15.46 14.62 -15.10
N ASN A 157 15.05 13.36 -15.30
CA ASN A 157 14.85 12.77 -16.61
C ASN A 157 13.45 13.10 -17.12
N TYR A 158 13.29 14.33 -17.59
CA TYR A 158 11.98 14.90 -17.88
C TYR A 158 11.33 14.29 -19.14
N ASP A 159 12.11 13.88 -20.14
CA ASP A 159 11.55 13.26 -21.34
C ASP A 159 10.89 11.92 -21.00
N ALA A 160 11.61 11.04 -20.32
CA ALA A 160 11.06 9.77 -19.87
C ALA A 160 9.87 9.95 -18.91
N ALA A 161 9.93 10.96 -18.04
CA ALA A 161 8.83 11.28 -17.14
C ALA A 161 7.56 11.70 -17.91
N LEU A 162 7.71 12.52 -18.95
CA LEU A 162 6.58 13.00 -19.75
C LEU A 162 5.97 11.90 -20.63
N ASP A 163 6.79 11.01 -21.21
CA ASP A 163 6.31 9.86 -21.99
C ASP A 163 5.46 8.92 -21.12
N LEU A 164 5.95 8.59 -19.93
CA LEU A 164 5.22 7.73 -18.99
C LEU A 164 3.98 8.41 -18.40
N LEU A 165 4.05 9.71 -18.17
CA LEU A 165 2.89 10.46 -17.69
C LEU A 165 1.78 10.50 -18.75
N GLU A 166 2.13 10.70 -20.01
CA GLU A 166 1.21 10.66 -21.14
C GLU A 166 0.54 9.28 -21.24
N HIS A 167 1.32 8.21 -21.13
CA HIS A 167 0.78 6.85 -21.10
C HIS A 167 -0.13 6.63 -19.88
N SER A 168 0.27 7.08 -18.70
CA SER A 168 -0.59 7.00 -17.50
C SER A 168 -1.91 7.74 -17.68
N ILE A 169 -1.87 8.95 -18.25
CA ILE A 169 -3.07 9.76 -18.54
C ILE A 169 -4.00 9.07 -19.54
N SER A 170 -3.46 8.34 -20.52
CA SER A 170 -4.29 7.57 -21.47
C SER A 170 -5.08 6.45 -20.76
N GLN A 171 -4.62 5.97 -19.60
CA GLN A 171 -5.33 4.99 -18.76
C GLN A 171 -6.43 5.62 -17.90
N GLY A 172 -6.43 6.93 -17.71
CA GLY A 172 -7.48 7.61 -16.97
C GLY A 172 -7.22 9.07 -16.65
N ILE A 173 -8.28 9.87 -16.73
CA ILE A 173 -8.24 11.33 -16.50
C ILE A 173 -7.76 11.72 -15.09
N GLN A 174 -7.92 10.84 -14.11
CA GLN A 174 -7.48 11.08 -12.73
C GLN A 174 -5.99 11.37 -12.63
N TYR A 175 -5.17 10.87 -13.56
CA TYR A 175 -3.72 11.09 -13.55
C TYR A 175 -3.34 12.52 -13.94
N LYS A 176 -4.14 13.21 -14.76
CA LYS A 176 -3.99 14.65 -14.99
C LYS A 176 -4.12 15.43 -13.67
N ILE A 177 -5.17 15.13 -12.90
CA ILE A 177 -5.44 15.78 -11.63
C ILE A 177 -4.33 15.46 -10.60
N LYS A 178 -3.87 14.20 -10.60
CA LYS A 178 -2.73 13.77 -9.76
C LYS A 178 -1.46 14.55 -10.12
N ALA A 179 -1.15 14.68 -11.41
CA ALA A 179 0.06 15.36 -11.91
C ALA A 179 0.08 16.85 -11.51
N LYS A 180 -1.04 17.55 -11.69
CA LYS A 180 -1.18 18.96 -11.27
C LYS A 180 -0.85 19.21 -9.80
N LYS A 181 -1.13 18.22 -8.93
CA LYS A 181 -0.96 18.30 -7.47
C LYS A 181 0.34 17.69 -6.97
N SER A 182 1.02 16.92 -7.80
CA SER A 182 2.21 16.18 -7.39
C SER A 182 3.44 17.07 -7.31
N LYS A 183 4.15 16.99 -6.18
CA LYS A 183 5.42 17.68 -5.99
C LYS A 183 6.53 17.18 -6.93
N SER A 184 6.43 15.92 -7.40
CA SER A 184 7.41 15.32 -8.30
C SER A 184 7.55 16.07 -9.62
N PHE A 185 6.45 16.67 -10.12
CA PHE A 185 6.43 17.39 -11.38
C PHE A 185 6.58 18.91 -11.22
N LYS A 186 6.91 19.41 -10.02
CA LYS A 186 7.02 20.86 -9.77
C LYS A 186 8.03 21.53 -10.71
N ASN A 187 9.14 20.88 -11.00
CA ASN A 187 10.17 21.42 -11.89
C ASN A 187 9.76 21.41 -13.38
N LEU A 188 8.64 20.79 -13.71
CA LEU A 188 8.04 20.76 -15.04
C LEU A 188 6.93 21.80 -15.23
N SER A 189 6.65 22.64 -14.21
CA SER A 189 5.55 23.63 -14.27
C SER A 189 5.58 24.52 -15.51
N ASP A 190 6.77 24.90 -15.97
CA ASP A 190 6.97 25.80 -17.12
C ASP A 190 7.26 25.02 -18.45
N ASN A 191 7.26 23.70 -18.40
CA ASN A 191 7.46 22.86 -19.58
C ASN A 191 6.17 22.82 -20.41
N ILE A 192 6.26 23.24 -21.67
CA ILE A 192 5.11 23.34 -22.59
C ILE A 192 4.43 21.97 -22.78
N ARG A 193 5.19 20.88 -22.95
CA ARG A 193 4.64 19.52 -23.10
C ARG A 193 3.87 19.10 -21.84
N PHE A 194 4.42 19.38 -20.66
CA PHE A 194 3.73 19.11 -19.40
C PHE A 194 2.41 19.88 -19.30
N GLN A 195 2.43 21.19 -19.58
CA GLN A 195 1.23 22.02 -19.56
C GLN A 195 0.15 21.49 -20.52
N ASN A 196 0.54 21.06 -21.71
CA ASN A 196 -0.39 20.48 -22.69
C ASN A 196 -0.99 19.15 -22.20
N LEU A 197 -0.21 18.30 -21.52
CA LEU A 197 -0.68 17.03 -20.99
C LEU A 197 -1.71 17.20 -19.86
N ILE A 198 -1.55 18.21 -19.02
CA ILE A 198 -2.38 18.40 -17.84
C ILE A 198 -3.59 19.32 -18.07
N ASN A 199 -3.62 20.11 -19.14
CA ASN A 199 -4.77 20.96 -19.50
C ASN A 199 -5.77 20.22 -20.38
#